data_e4dac2fa9a517e356d9e8cadfcdec65a
#
_entry.id   e4dac2fa9a517e356d9e8cadfcdec65a
#
_cell.length_a   1.000
_cell.length_b   1.000
_cell.length_c   1.000
_cell.angle_alpha   90.00
_cell.angle_beta   90.00
_cell.angle_gamma   90.00
#
_symmetry.space_group_name_H-M   'P 1'
#
loop_
_entity.id
_entity.type
_entity.pdbx_description
1 polymer ?
#
loop_
_entity_poly.entity_id
_entity_poly.type
_entity_poly.pdbx_seq_one_letter_code
_entity_poly.pdbx_strand_id
1 'polypeptide(L)'
;MLELSDIQSSQEELQDYYAQLQAQHVTPAWIGGGISTEPQSKAVPYLWHWRDLRPQAMRAAELVGTQQAERRVLRLTNPELPGIASTTLVANIQIVMPGEIARAHRHSAAALRLIIEGRGGYTVVNGERVPMYPGDLVLTPNWSWHDHANDTDAPMIWLDGLDTPLVRMLEAGFYEEYHQERQEVGAAVNASQWRYPMSEMRAALQQLAAADIAGTGAEIVLEYTNRATGGPVMPTIACHMQLLRPGEKTQARRRVCCTNYHVVEGAGYLMVGDERLDWEDKDVFTVPTWTVLRARQ
;
A
#
# COMPACT_ATOMS: atom_id res chain seq x y z
N MET A 1 40.47 -33.58 -10.17
CA MET A 1 39.04 -33.60 -9.80
C MET A 1 38.92 -34.68 -8.74
N LEU A 2 38.73 -34.32 -7.46
CA LEU A 2 38.36 -35.26 -6.42
C LEU A 2 36.95 -35.69 -6.69
N GLU A 3 36.70 -36.98 -6.95
CA GLU A 3 35.37 -37.52 -7.01
C GLU A 3 34.71 -37.44 -5.64
N LEU A 4 33.68 -36.59 -5.51
CA LEU A 4 32.93 -36.37 -4.26
C LEU A 4 31.97 -37.54 -3.90
N SER A 5 32.15 -38.72 -4.53
CA SER A 5 31.20 -39.80 -4.46
C SER A 5 31.29 -40.71 -3.25
N ASP A 6 32.28 -40.62 -2.37
CA ASP A 6 32.54 -41.64 -1.34
C ASP A 6 32.84 -41.11 0.08
N ILE A 7 32.26 -39.96 0.49
CA ILE A 7 32.32 -39.57 1.88
C ILE A 7 31.16 -40.30 2.61
N GLN A 8 31.42 -41.51 3.09
CA GLN A 8 30.55 -42.21 4.06
C GLN A 8 30.97 -41.82 5.46
N SER A 9 30.54 -40.65 5.95
CA SER A 9 30.56 -40.39 7.39
C SER A 9 29.47 -41.22 8.05
N SER A 10 29.80 -41.76 9.24
CA SER A 10 28.75 -42.44 10.05
C SER A 10 27.68 -41.45 10.45
N GLN A 11 26.47 -41.94 10.68
CA GLN A 11 25.33 -41.10 11.09
C GLN A 11 25.62 -40.41 12.46
N GLU A 12 26.43 -41.02 13.28
CA GLU A 12 26.86 -40.52 14.59
C GLU A 12 27.88 -39.37 14.43
N GLU A 13 28.86 -39.47 13.57
CA GLU A 13 29.80 -38.39 13.25
C GLU A 13 29.11 -37.15 12.68
N LEU A 14 28.09 -37.33 11.85
CA LEU A 14 27.29 -36.24 11.31
C LEU A 14 26.46 -35.54 12.41
N GLN A 15 25.87 -36.29 13.33
CA GLN A 15 25.14 -35.73 14.46
C GLN A 15 26.06 -34.95 15.40
N ASP A 16 27.24 -35.50 15.73
CA ASP A 16 28.21 -34.81 16.54
C ASP A 16 28.70 -33.50 15.88
N TYR A 17 28.92 -33.54 14.57
CA TYR A 17 29.30 -32.36 13.81
C TYR A 17 28.20 -31.28 13.86
N TYR A 18 26.93 -31.66 13.66
CA TYR A 18 25.83 -30.71 13.75
C TYR A 18 25.66 -30.15 15.17
N ALA A 19 25.85 -30.94 16.20
CA ALA A 19 25.86 -30.46 17.58
C ALA A 19 26.98 -29.43 17.84
N GLN A 20 28.17 -29.65 17.28
CA GLN A 20 29.29 -28.70 17.37
C GLN A 20 28.98 -27.40 16.63
N LEU A 21 28.37 -27.48 15.42
CA LEU A 21 27.94 -26.28 14.69
C LEU A 21 26.89 -25.49 15.45
N GLN A 22 25.89 -26.18 16.02
CA GLN A 22 24.84 -25.55 16.81
C GLN A 22 25.39 -24.83 18.06
N ALA A 23 26.38 -25.43 18.73
CA ALA A 23 27.07 -24.83 19.89
C ALA A 23 27.80 -23.53 19.52
N GLN A 24 28.18 -23.38 18.24
CA GLN A 24 28.86 -22.20 17.70
C GLN A 24 27.87 -21.25 17.00
N HIS A 25 26.56 -21.45 17.10
CA HIS A 25 25.51 -20.70 16.37
C HIS A 25 25.68 -20.75 14.84
N VAL A 26 26.20 -21.86 14.33
CA VAL A 26 26.35 -22.12 12.89
C VAL A 26 25.29 -23.11 12.44
N THR A 27 24.59 -22.79 11.37
CA THR A 27 23.58 -23.70 10.78
C THR A 27 24.03 -24.09 9.38
N PRO A 28 24.13 -25.40 9.05
CA PRO A 28 24.49 -25.83 7.71
C PRO A 28 23.39 -25.50 6.69
N ALA A 29 23.72 -24.81 5.63
CA ALA A 29 22.77 -24.34 4.62
C ALA A 29 22.09 -25.50 3.85
N TRP A 30 22.67 -26.70 3.85
CA TRP A 30 22.08 -27.89 3.23
C TRP A 30 21.04 -28.62 4.09
N ILE A 31 20.85 -28.18 5.35
CA ILE A 31 19.81 -28.66 6.24
C ILE A 31 18.70 -27.61 6.32
N GLY A 32 17.46 -27.99 6.15
CA GLY A 32 16.32 -27.11 6.36
C GLY A 32 15.72 -26.51 5.10
N GLY A 33 16.16 -26.95 3.94
CA GLY A 33 15.56 -26.56 2.66
C GLY A 33 16.24 -25.36 2.00
N GLY A 34 16.43 -25.44 0.70
CA GLY A 34 16.98 -24.38 -0.12
C GLY A 34 15.97 -23.22 -0.34
N ILE A 35 16.37 -22.28 -1.19
CA ILE A 35 15.47 -21.24 -1.67
C ILE A 35 14.34 -21.89 -2.46
N SER A 36 13.08 -21.51 -2.16
CA SER A 36 11.91 -22.00 -2.89
C SER A 36 12.04 -21.67 -4.39
N THR A 37 11.60 -22.59 -5.24
CA THR A 37 11.56 -22.40 -6.71
C THR A 37 10.49 -21.38 -7.14
N GLU A 38 9.52 -21.10 -6.28
CA GLU A 38 8.49 -20.07 -6.49
C GLU A 38 8.33 -19.20 -5.25
N PRO A 39 7.94 -17.92 -5.44
CA PRO A 39 7.65 -17.04 -4.30
C PRO A 39 6.56 -17.64 -3.40
N GLN A 40 6.79 -17.58 -2.09
CA GLN A 40 5.86 -18.04 -1.06
C GLN A 40 5.27 -16.84 -0.34
N SER A 41 3.95 -16.64 -0.45
CA SER A 41 3.24 -15.60 0.30
C SER A 41 2.57 -16.19 1.54
N LYS A 42 2.68 -15.49 2.66
CA LYS A 42 1.86 -15.76 3.84
C LYS A 42 0.50 -15.05 3.77
N ALA A 43 0.40 -13.98 2.97
CA ALA A 43 -0.86 -13.28 2.75
C ALA A 43 -1.83 -14.17 1.96
N VAL A 44 -3.11 -14.04 2.25
CA VAL A 44 -4.20 -14.61 1.45
C VAL A 44 -4.92 -13.50 0.68
N PRO A 45 -5.61 -13.81 -0.44
CA PRO A 45 -6.52 -12.86 -1.06
C PRO A 45 -7.56 -12.38 -0.06
N TYR A 46 -7.81 -11.08 0.02
CA TYR A 46 -8.81 -10.57 0.94
C TYR A 46 -9.41 -9.26 0.48
N LEU A 47 -10.72 -9.09 0.71
CA LEU A 47 -11.51 -7.93 0.33
C LEU A 47 -12.15 -7.31 1.57
N TRP A 48 -11.93 -6.02 1.76
CA TRP A 48 -12.60 -5.19 2.75
C TRP A 48 -13.64 -4.33 2.06
N HIS A 49 -14.92 -4.54 2.36
CA HIS A 49 -16.00 -3.76 1.79
C HIS A 49 -16.10 -2.37 2.43
N TRP A 50 -16.18 -1.34 1.61
CA TRP A 50 -16.35 0.04 2.07
C TRP A 50 -17.64 0.24 2.88
N ARG A 51 -18.72 -0.44 2.50
CA ARG A 51 -19.98 -0.43 3.26
C ARG A 51 -19.82 -0.88 4.72
N ASP A 52 -18.83 -1.70 5.02
CA ASP A 52 -18.51 -2.18 6.37
C ASP A 52 -17.44 -1.31 7.05
N LEU A 53 -16.44 -0.82 6.30
CA LEU A 53 -15.35 0.01 6.81
C LEU A 53 -15.82 1.42 7.20
N ARG A 54 -16.64 2.07 6.37
CA ARG A 54 -17.08 3.45 6.59
C ARG A 54 -17.82 3.65 7.93
N PRO A 55 -18.82 2.81 8.28
CA PRO A 55 -19.47 2.91 9.59
C PRO A 55 -18.48 2.77 10.76
N GLN A 56 -17.47 1.91 10.64
CA GLN A 56 -16.45 1.74 11.68
C GLN A 56 -15.53 2.97 11.79
N ALA A 57 -15.15 3.59 10.69
CA ALA A 57 -14.39 4.83 10.69
C ALA A 57 -15.18 5.97 11.37
N MET A 58 -16.46 6.13 11.04
CA MET A 58 -17.35 7.10 11.69
C MET A 58 -17.52 6.80 13.18
N ARG A 59 -17.70 5.52 13.53
CA ARG A 59 -17.83 5.09 14.93
C ARG A 59 -16.56 5.35 15.74
N ALA A 60 -15.39 5.15 15.12
CA ALA A 60 -14.12 5.50 15.77
C ALA A 60 -14.05 7.01 16.07
N ALA A 61 -14.55 7.87 15.18
CA ALA A 61 -14.60 9.31 15.40
C ALA A 61 -15.53 9.72 16.56
N GLU A 62 -16.61 8.98 16.78
CA GLU A 62 -17.51 9.21 17.91
C GLU A 62 -16.94 8.74 19.27
N LEU A 63 -16.24 7.61 19.27
CA LEU A 63 -15.80 6.93 20.51
C LEU A 63 -14.40 7.33 20.96
N VAL A 64 -13.52 7.73 20.04
CA VAL A 64 -12.10 7.94 20.32
C VAL A 64 -11.74 9.40 20.08
N GLY A 65 -11.47 10.15 21.15
CA GLY A 65 -11.03 11.53 21.06
C GLY A 65 -9.59 11.67 20.56
N THR A 66 -9.24 12.85 20.03
CA THR A 66 -7.89 13.16 19.54
C THR A 66 -6.80 13.12 20.62
N GLN A 67 -7.17 13.25 21.89
CA GLN A 67 -6.24 13.05 23.02
C GLN A 67 -5.92 11.58 23.27
N GLN A 68 -6.81 10.67 22.91
CA GLN A 68 -6.68 9.23 23.11
C GLN A 68 -5.98 8.54 21.92
N ALA A 69 -6.32 9.00 20.72
CA ALA A 69 -5.64 8.61 19.49
C ALA A 69 -5.33 9.87 18.71
N GLU A 70 -4.09 10.26 18.69
CA GLU A 70 -3.59 11.40 17.91
C GLU A 70 -4.09 11.35 16.45
N ARG A 71 -4.26 10.12 15.95
CA ARG A 71 -4.83 9.81 14.63
C ARG A 71 -5.75 8.61 14.73
N ARG A 72 -6.96 8.76 14.22
CA ARG A 72 -7.90 7.65 14.11
C ARG A 72 -7.62 6.87 12.83
N VAL A 73 -6.86 5.81 12.98
CA VAL A 73 -6.41 4.95 11.90
C VAL A 73 -6.92 3.53 12.13
N LEU A 74 -7.73 3.01 11.24
CA LEU A 74 -8.17 1.62 11.20
C LEU A 74 -7.23 0.84 10.28
N ARG A 75 -6.46 -0.08 10.84
CA ARG A 75 -5.57 -0.94 10.07
C ARG A 75 -6.33 -2.06 9.40
N LEU A 76 -6.25 -2.14 8.09
CA LEU A 76 -6.75 -3.29 7.35
C LEU A 76 -5.78 -4.45 7.60
N THR A 77 -6.32 -5.52 8.14
CA THR A 77 -5.53 -6.67 8.58
C THR A 77 -5.87 -7.88 7.74
N ASN A 78 -4.88 -8.43 7.05
CA ASN A 78 -5.03 -9.68 6.32
C ASN A 78 -5.22 -10.82 7.33
N PRO A 79 -6.12 -11.79 7.09
CA PRO A 79 -6.38 -12.89 8.03
C PRO A 79 -5.12 -13.66 8.48
N GLU A 80 -4.14 -13.80 7.58
CA GLU A 80 -2.89 -14.53 7.85
C GLU A 80 -1.70 -13.63 8.23
N LEU A 81 -1.89 -12.30 8.23
CA LEU A 81 -0.84 -11.33 8.55
C LEU A 81 -1.31 -10.33 9.62
N PRO A 82 -1.12 -10.61 10.91
CA PRO A 82 -1.59 -9.74 11.97
C PRO A 82 -1.08 -8.29 11.84
N GLY A 83 -2.03 -7.33 11.78
CA GLY A 83 -1.75 -5.90 11.79
C GLY A 83 -1.29 -5.28 10.47
N ILE A 84 -1.24 -6.04 9.37
CA ILE A 84 -0.87 -5.55 8.04
C ILE A 84 -1.77 -6.11 6.94
N ALA A 85 -1.99 -5.34 5.89
CA ALA A 85 -2.82 -5.74 4.75
C ALA A 85 -2.09 -6.69 3.79
N SER A 86 -0.79 -6.48 3.61
CA SER A 86 0.06 -7.29 2.75
C SER A 86 1.51 -7.32 3.27
N THR A 87 2.33 -8.21 2.75
CA THR A 87 3.66 -8.50 3.32
C THR A 87 4.60 -7.29 3.42
N THR A 88 4.56 -6.38 2.44
CA THR A 88 5.47 -5.22 2.39
C THR A 88 4.77 -3.87 2.50
N LEU A 89 3.42 -3.86 2.43
CA LEU A 89 2.62 -2.64 2.46
C LEU A 89 1.51 -2.74 3.51
N VAL A 90 1.28 -1.68 4.25
CA VAL A 90 0.03 -1.48 4.98
C VAL A 90 -1.00 -0.82 4.08
N ALA A 91 -2.27 -1.01 4.42
CA ALA A 91 -3.40 -0.24 3.93
C ALA A 91 -4.24 0.11 5.17
N ASN A 92 -4.50 1.40 5.37
CA ASN A 92 -5.19 1.88 6.57
C ASN A 92 -6.26 2.89 6.18
N ILE A 93 -7.40 2.86 6.86
CA ILE A 93 -8.41 3.92 6.73
C ILE A 93 -8.16 4.95 7.82
N GLN A 94 -7.88 6.18 7.44
CA GLN A 94 -7.76 7.31 8.39
C GLN A 94 -8.92 8.26 8.23
N ILE A 95 -9.42 8.78 9.36
CA ILE A 95 -10.48 9.78 9.42
C ILE A 95 -10.05 10.99 10.24
N VAL A 96 -10.33 12.19 9.70
CA VAL A 96 -10.13 13.48 10.37
C VAL A 96 -11.45 14.26 10.31
N MET A 97 -12.01 14.55 11.48
CA MET A 97 -13.29 15.26 11.59
C MET A 97 -13.11 16.77 11.37
N PRO A 98 -14.20 17.52 11.12
CA PRO A 98 -14.17 18.98 11.04
C PRO A 98 -13.45 19.62 12.22
N GLY A 99 -12.52 20.54 11.95
CA GLY A 99 -11.73 21.25 12.94
C GLY A 99 -10.57 20.46 13.57
N GLU A 100 -10.39 19.20 13.20
CA GLU A 100 -9.31 18.38 13.75
C GLU A 100 -7.99 18.50 12.97
N ILE A 101 -6.92 18.24 13.71
CA ILE A 101 -5.54 18.25 13.23
C ILE A 101 -4.89 16.92 13.61
N ALA A 102 -4.17 16.31 12.67
CA ALA A 102 -3.19 15.26 12.94
C ALA A 102 -1.80 15.90 13.00
N ARG A 103 -1.12 15.81 14.14
CA ARG A 103 0.09 16.56 14.47
C ARG A 103 1.24 16.32 13.50
N ALA A 104 2.08 17.34 13.36
CA ALA A 104 3.24 17.31 12.48
C ALA A 104 4.31 16.35 12.98
N HIS A 105 4.80 15.52 12.05
CA HIS A 105 5.82 14.50 12.32
C HIS A 105 6.49 14.08 11.02
N ARG A 106 7.52 13.26 11.13
CA ARG A 106 8.12 12.54 10.00
C ARG A 106 8.49 11.12 10.39
N HIS A 107 8.55 10.24 9.42
CA HIS A 107 8.95 8.85 9.60
C HIS A 107 9.75 8.34 8.40
N SER A 108 10.56 7.30 8.63
CA SER A 108 11.40 6.70 7.60
C SER A 108 10.60 5.96 6.51
N ALA A 109 9.40 5.47 6.82
CA ALA A 109 8.53 4.86 5.83
C ALA A 109 8.00 5.92 4.85
N ALA A 110 7.90 5.57 3.57
CA ALA A 110 7.17 6.35 2.58
C ALA A 110 5.66 6.16 2.75
N ALA A 111 4.87 7.21 2.53
CA ALA A 111 3.42 7.17 2.63
C ALA A 111 2.74 7.81 1.42
N LEU A 112 1.61 7.27 1.05
CA LEU A 112 0.70 7.83 0.07
C LEU A 112 -0.74 7.79 0.60
N ARG A 113 -1.57 8.67 0.07
CA ARG A 113 -2.99 8.77 0.44
C ARG A 113 -3.87 8.77 -0.80
N LEU A 114 -4.81 7.86 -0.83
CA LEU A 114 -5.90 7.85 -1.80
C LEU A 114 -7.14 8.41 -1.11
N ILE A 115 -7.61 9.57 -1.55
CA ILE A 115 -8.70 10.28 -0.89
C ILE A 115 -10.02 9.63 -1.27
N ILE A 116 -10.79 9.19 -0.26
CA ILE A 116 -12.06 8.48 -0.47
C ILE A 116 -13.25 9.43 -0.31
N GLU A 117 -13.31 10.16 0.81
CA GLU A 117 -14.43 11.08 1.12
C GLU A 117 -13.92 12.40 1.71
N GLY A 118 -14.73 13.45 1.54
CA GLY A 118 -14.43 14.81 1.97
C GLY A 118 -13.77 15.65 0.89
N ARG A 119 -13.85 16.97 1.02
CA ARG A 119 -13.31 17.94 0.06
C ARG A 119 -12.72 19.14 0.79
N GLY A 120 -11.46 19.48 0.47
CA GLY A 120 -10.84 20.72 0.94
C GLY A 120 -10.07 20.61 2.26
N GLY A 121 -10.11 19.45 2.93
CA GLY A 121 -9.08 19.12 3.91
C GLY A 121 -7.72 19.06 3.22
N TYR A 122 -6.63 19.10 3.98
CA TYR A 122 -5.30 19.18 3.39
C TYR A 122 -4.25 18.44 4.23
N THR A 123 -3.17 18.10 3.58
CA THR A 123 -1.91 17.75 4.23
C THR A 123 -0.90 18.87 3.97
N VAL A 124 0.00 19.11 4.92
CA VAL A 124 1.18 19.94 4.71
C VAL A 124 2.38 19.01 4.57
N VAL A 125 3.13 19.14 3.50
CA VAL A 125 4.34 18.34 3.24
C VAL A 125 5.53 19.29 3.11
N ASN A 126 6.48 19.22 4.04
CA ASN A 126 7.64 20.11 4.09
C ASN A 126 7.28 21.61 3.97
N GLY A 127 6.22 22.05 4.67
CA GLY A 127 5.73 23.42 4.63
C GLY A 127 4.82 23.76 3.44
N GLU A 128 4.57 22.84 2.52
CA GLU A 128 3.67 23.06 1.37
C GLU A 128 2.26 22.51 1.66
N ARG A 129 1.24 23.35 1.58
CA ARG A 129 -0.16 22.95 1.73
C ARG A 129 -0.68 22.25 0.48
N VAL A 130 -1.09 21.01 0.63
CA VAL A 130 -1.60 20.14 -0.44
C VAL A 130 -3.09 19.85 -0.18
N PRO A 131 -4.01 20.43 -0.96
CA PRO A 131 -5.43 20.18 -0.80
C PRO A 131 -5.80 18.77 -1.24
N MET A 132 -6.79 18.17 -0.60
CA MET A 132 -7.24 16.79 -0.82
C MET A 132 -8.68 16.77 -1.35
N TYR A 133 -8.89 16.03 -2.44
CA TYR A 133 -10.21 15.81 -3.05
C TYR A 133 -10.40 14.33 -3.39
N PRO A 134 -11.66 13.81 -3.41
CA PRO A 134 -11.91 12.40 -3.70
C PRO A 134 -11.28 11.93 -5.00
N GLY A 135 -10.61 10.78 -4.94
CA GLY A 135 -9.87 10.16 -6.04
C GLY A 135 -8.44 10.66 -6.23
N ASP A 136 -8.04 11.74 -5.57
CA ASP A 136 -6.65 12.22 -5.64
C ASP A 136 -5.70 11.23 -4.97
N LEU A 137 -4.51 11.09 -5.54
CA LEU A 137 -3.36 10.50 -4.88
C LEU A 137 -2.47 11.63 -4.34
N VAL A 138 -2.16 11.57 -3.05
CA VAL A 138 -1.28 12.52 -2.37
C VAL A 138 -0.10 11.78 -1.76
N LEU A 139 1.10 12.32 -1.95
CA LEU A 139 2.35 11.70 -1.51
C LEU A 139 2.91 12.38 -0.26
N THR A 140 3.47 11.56 0.60
CA THR A 140 4.38 11.99 1.67
C THR A 140 5.64 11.12 1.57
N PRO A 141 6.70 11.58 0.90
CA PRO A 141 7.93 10.83 0.78
C PRO A 141 8.54 10.51 2.15
N ASN A 142 9.36 9.47 2.17
CA ASN A 142 10.10 9.10 3.35
C ASN A 142 10.86 10.31 3.93
N TRP A 143 10.85 10.41 5.26
CA TRP A 143 11.51 11.46 6.03
C TRP A 143 11.05 12.90 5.75
N SER A 144 9.89 13.09 5.13
CA SER A 144 9.27 14.40 4.92
C SER A 144 8.39 14.77 6.11
N TRP A 145 8.53 16.00 6.61
CA TRP A 145 7.61 16.54 7.59
C TRP A 145 6.20 16.61 7.02
N HIS A 146 5.22 16.16 7.78
CA HIS A 146 3.82 16.24 7.35
C HIS A 146 2.86 16.32 8.53
N ASP A 147 1.78 17.02 8.30
CA ASP A 147 0.59 17.12 9.16
C ASP A 147 -0.67 17.11 8.30
N HIS A 148 -1.82 16.92 8.95
CA HIS A 148 -3.11 16.97 8.26
C HIS A 148 -4.07 17.85 9.05
N ALA A 149 -4.95 18.57 8.34
CA ALA A 149 -6.02 19.30 8.96
C ALA A 149 -7.28 19.26 8.09
N ASN A 150 -8.41 19.39 8.76
CA ASN A 150 -9.71 19.44 8.16
C ASN A 150 -10.42 20.73 8.59
N ASP A 151 -10.25 21.79 7.81
CA ASP A 151 -10.89 23.09 8.02
C ASP A 151 -12.31 23.14 7.37
N THR A 152 -12.86 21.99 6.95
CA THR A 152 -14.17 21.88 6.29
C THR A 152 -15.25 21.48 7.28
N ASP A 153 -16.49 21.40 6.82
CA ASP A 153 -17.68 21.01 7.59
C ASP A 153 -18.05 19.52 7.50
N ALA A 154 -17.26 18.75 6.74
CA ALA A 154 -17.48 17.32 6.52
C ALA A 154 -16.24 16.49 6.89
N PRO A 155 -16.39 15.22 7.30
CA PRO A 155 -15.26 14.33 7.56
C PRO A 155 -14.38 14.15 6.33
N MET A 156 -13.07 14.09 6.54
CA MET A 156 -12.09 13.65 5.55
C MET A 156 -11.70 12.21 5.82
N ILE A 157 -11.84 11.33 4.82
CA ILE A 157 -11.48 9.91 4.93
C ILE A 157 -10.62 9.53 3.73
N TRP A 158 -9.52 8.83 4.01
CA TRP A 158 -8.61 8.34 2.97
C TRP A 158 -8.03 6.98 3.31
N LEU A 159 -7.50 6.32 2.29
CA LEU A 159 -6.69 5.12 2.40
C LEU A 159 -5.21 5.53 2.43
N ASP A 160 -4.53 5.25 3.53
CA ASP A 160 -3.07 5.34 3.61
C ASP A 160 -2.42 4.05 3.11
N GLY A 161 -1.42 4.18 2.25
CA GLY A 161 -0.51 3.10 1.86
C GLY A 161 0.91 3.44 2.31
N LEU A 162 1.54 2.57 3.11
CA LEU A 162 2.92 2.77 3.57
C LEU A 162 3.73 1.48 3.42
N ASP A 163 5.03 1.65 3.18
CA ASP A 163 6.01 0.55 3.16
C ASP A 163 6.56 0.19 4.54
N THR A 164 5.84 0.55 5.60
CA THR A 164 6.25 0.28 7.00
C THR A 164 6.69 -1.16 7.26
N PRO A 165 6.03 -2.22 6.73
CA PRO A 165 6.49 -3.58 6.95
C PRO A 165 7.87 -3.85 6.35
N LEU A 166 8.15 -3.32 5.16
CA LEU A 166 9.45 -3.42 4.48
C LEU A 166 10.53 -2.69 5.29
N VAL A 167 10.25 -1.45 5.68
CA VAL A 167 11.19 -0.62 6.47
C VAL A 167 11.50 -1.27 7.82
N ARG A 168 10.49 -1.89 8.48
CA ARG A 168 10.69 -2.65 9.72
C ARG A 168 11.53 -3.90 9.52
N MET A 169 11.32 -4.63 8.43
CA MET A 169 12.13 -5.82 8.10
C MET A 169 13.61 -5.46 7.92
N LEU A 170 13.89 -4.25 7.43
CA LEU A 170 15.25 -3.71 7.29
C LEU A 170 15.79 -3.08 8.59
N GLU A 171 15.02 -3.12 9.69
CA GLU A 171 15.34 -2.47 10.97
C GLU A 171 15.62 -0.95 10.85
N ALA A 172 15.06 -0.31 9.80
CA ALA A 172 15.26 1.11 9.48
C ALA A 172 14.06 1.98 9.88
N GLY A 173 13.16 1.45 10.73
CA GLY A 173 11.95 2.15 11.15
C GLY A 173 12.20 3.13 12.28
N PHE A 174 12.02 4.42 12.05
CA PHE A 174 12.05 5.44 13.08
C PHE A 174 11.11 6.62 12.78
N TYR A 175 10.85 7.42 13.79
CA TYR A 175 9.83 8.46 13.84
C TYR A 175 10.36 9.65 14.61
N GLU A 176 9.93 10.86 14.23
CA GLU A 176 10.26 12.11 14.91
C GLU A 176 9.05 13.03 14.94
N GLU A 177 8.75 13.58 16.10
CA GLU A 177 7.72 14.62 16.28
C GLU A 177 8.27 15.98 15.89
N TYR A 178 7.43 16.80 15.28
CA TYR A 178 7.77 18.19 15.04
C TYR A 178 7.68 19.01 16.34
N HIS A 179 8.50 20.02 16.47
CA HIS A 179 8.57 20.84 17.70
C HIS A 179 7.29 21.66 18.00
N GLN A 180 6.39 21.77 17.02
CA GLN A 180 5.07 22.39 17.14
C GLN A 180 3.99 21.41 16.68
N GLU A 181 2.73 21.70 17.00
CA GLU A 181 1.61 20.86 16.58
C GLU A 181 1.44 20.81 15.05
N ARG A 182 1.76 21.92 14.37
CA ARG A 182 1.66 22.08 12.92
C ARG A 182 2.93 22.67 12.34
N GLN A 183 3.17 22.38 11.08
CA GLN A 183 4.21 23.08 10.33
C GLN A 183 3.80 24.51 10.00
N GLU A 184 4.77 25.40 9.91
CA GLU A 184 4.57 26.69 9.25
C GLU A 184 4.34 26.45 7.75
N VAL A 185 3.25 27.03 7.22
CA VAL A 185 2.94 26.96 5.80
C VAL A 185 3.64 28.10 5.09
N GLY A 186 4.61 27.77 4.24
CA GLY A 186 5.26 28.73 3.37
C GLY A 186 4.31 29.25 2.28
N ALA A 187 4.75 30.28 1.55
CA ALA A 187 4.07 30.69 0.32
C ALA A 187 4.02 29.48 -0.62
N ALA A 188 2.82 29.10 -1.10
CA ALA A 188 2.59 27.91 -1.90
C ALA A 188 3.47 27.92 -3.15
N VAL A 189 4.55 27.15 -3.12
CA VAL A 189 5.53 27.17 -4.23
C VAL A 189 5.16 26.13 -5.28
N ASN A 190 4.74 24.96 -4.95
CA ASN A 190 4.32 23.98 -5.97
C ASN A 190 3.73 22.69 -5.37
N ALA A 191 2.59 22.79 -4.71
CA ALA A 191 1.87 21.60 -4.18
C ALA A 191 1.56 20.52 -5.24
N SER A 192 1.79 20.85 -6.52
CA SER A 192 1.59 19.95 -7.65
C SER A 192 2.53 18.74 -7.67
N GLN A 193 3.70 18.82 -7.02
CA GLN A 193 4.64 17.68 -6.97
C GLN A 193 4.15 16.56 -6.06
N TRP A 194 3.33 16.89 -5.04
CA TRP A 194 2.83 15.93 -4.04
C TRP A 194 1.42 15.43 -4.33
N ARG A 195 0.75 15.99 -5.33
CA ARG A 195 -0.63 15.65 -5.63
C ARG A 195 -0.81 15.26 -7.09
N TYR A 196 -1.55 14.20 -7.30
CA TYR A 196 -2.01 13.73 -8.61
C TYR A 196 -3.54 13.82 -8.62
N PRO A 197 -4.11 14.86 -9.24
CA PRO A 197 -5.56 15.05 -9.30
C PRO A 197 -6.23 13.91 -10.06
N MET A 198 -7.34 13.39 -9.52
CA MET A 198 -8.14 12.36 -10.19
C MET A 198 -8.60 12.80 -11.59
N SER A 199 -8.89 14.08 -11.76
CA SER A 199 -9.30 14.63 -13.06
C SER A 199 -8.24 14.47 -14.16
N GLU A 200 -6.95 14.65 -13.83
CA GLU A 200 -5.84 14.45 -14.76
C GLU A 200 -5.69 12.97 -15.14
N MET A 201 -5.73 12.07 -14.14
CA MET A 201 -5.62 10.64 -14.36
C MET A 201 -6.79 10.10 -15.16
N ARG A 202 -8.02 10.54 -14.86
CA ARG A 202 -9.22 10.17 -15.61
C ARG A 202 -9.14 10.60 -17.06
N ALA A 203 -8.73 11.85 -17.32
CA ALA A 203 -8.57 12.35 -18.68
C ALA A 203 -7.53 11.53 -19.48
N ALA A 204 -6.39 11.21 -18.86
CA ALA A 204 -5.36 10.43 -19.50
C ALA A 204 -5.80 8.98 -19.77
N LEU A 205 -6.50 8.32 -18.83
CA LEU A 205 -7.08 6.99 -19.06
C LEU A 205 -8.13 7.00 -20.17
N GLN A 206 -8.98 8.02 -20.25
CA GLN A 206 -9.97 8.17 -21.31
C GLN A 206 -9.30 8.35 -22.68
N GLN A 207 -8.21 9.11 -22.77
CA GLN A 207 -7.44 9.25 -23.99
C GLN A 207 -6.82 7.93 -24.44
N LEU A 208 -6.25 7.14 -23.53
CA LEU A 208 -5.74 5.80 -23.82
C LEU A 208 -6.86 4.86 -24.28
N ALA A 209 -8.00 4.91 -23.61
CA ALA A 209 -9.17 4.12 -23.97
C ALA A 209 -9.72 4.44 -25.38
N ALA A 210 -9.68 5.73 -25.75
CA ALA A 210 -10.09 6.18 -27.08
C ALA A 210 -9.07 5.82 -28.16
N ALA A 211 -7.78 5.76 -27.84
CA ALA A 211 -6.71 5.40 -28.77
C ALA A 211 -6.68 3.88 -29.09
N ASP A 212 -7.24 3.04 -28.21
CA ASP A 212 -7.39 1.58 -28.43
C ASP A 212 -8.56 1.28 -29.39
N ILE A 213 -8.49 1.86 -30.60
CA ILE A 213 -9.53 1.76 -31.64
C ILE A 213 -9.71 0.32 -32.15
N ALA A 214 -8.67 -0.50 -32.06
CA ALA A 214 -8.68 -1.88 -32.57
C ALA A 214 -9.28 -2.88 -31.60
N GLY A 215 -9.65 -2.47 -30.38
CA GLY A 215 -10.17 -3.41 -29.36
C GLY A 215 -9.20 -4.55 -29.09
N THR A 216 -7.91 -4.23 -29.00
CA THR A 216 -6.85 -5.24 -28.84
C THR A 216 -6.95 -6.00 -27.52
N GLY A 217 -7.90 -5.58 -26.63
CA GLY A 217 -8.03 -6.12 -25.27
C GLY A 217 -6.82 -5.80 -24.38
N ALA A 218 -6.02 -4.82 -24.77
CA ALA A 218 -4.93 -4.33 -23.94
C ALA A 218 -5.49 -3.66 -22.69
N GLU A 219 -4.97 -4.02 -21.54
CA GLU A 219 -5.34 -3.37 -20.27
C GLU A 219 -4.99 -1.88 -20.34
N ILE A 220 -5.95 -1.02 -19.98
CA ILE A 220 -5.74 0.42 -19.88
C ILE A 220 -5.22 0.73 -18.48
N VAL A 221 -3.91 0.89 -18.37
CA VAL A 221 -3.20 1.12 -17.12
C VAL A 221 -2.27 2.30 -17.28
N LEU A 222 -2.32 3.24 -16.34
CA LEU A 222 -1.38 4.35 -16.21
C LEU A 222 -0.59 4.20 -14.92
N GLU A 223 0.72 4.37 -14.98
CA GLU A 223 1.55 4.52 -13.81
C GLU A 223 1.56 5.98 -13.34
N TYR A 224 1.41 6.20 -12.03
CA TYR A 224 1.72 7.47 -11.41
C TYR A 224 3.23 7.62 -11.36
N THR A 225 3.78 8.56 -12.09
CA THR A 225 5.23 8.79 -12.15
C THR A 225 5.63 9.96 -11.26
N ASN A 226 6.74 9.82 -10.56
CA ASN A 226 7.37 10.90 -9.81
C ASN A 226 7.73 12.04 -10.78
N ARG A 227 7.17 13.23 -10.60
CA ARG A 227 7.30 14.36 -11.53
C ARG A 227 8.73 14.90 -11.62
N ALA A 228 9.57 14.65 -10.63
CA ALA A 228 10.96 15.09 -10.63
C ALA A 228 11.90 14.09 -11.31
N THR A 229 11.61 12.78 -11.19
CA THR A 229 12.53 11.72 -11.65
C THR A 229 12.02 10.93 -12.86
N GLY A 230 10.70 10.95 -13.12
CA GLY A 230 10.04 10.13 -14.13
C GLY A 230 9.91 8.63 -13.75
N GLY A 231 10.42 8.24 -12.60
CA GLY A 231 10.31 6.89 -12.06
C GLY A 231 9.04 6.68 -11.22
N PRO A 232 8.95 5.55 -10.47
CA PRO A 232 7.84 5.29 -9.54
C PRO A 232 7.65 6.43 -8.53
N VAL A 233 6.43 6.62 -8.05
CA VAL A 233 6.10 7.72 -7.11
C VAL A 233 6.94 7.72 -5.84
N MET A 234 7.35 6.55 -5.38
CA MET A 234 8.22 6.35 -4.22
C MET A 234 9.29 5.30 -4.55
N PRO A 235 10.44 5.28 -3.87
CA PRO A 235 11.50 4.31 -4.13
C PRO A 235 11.06 2.85 -3.97
N THR A 236 10.10 2.59 -3.10
CA THR A 236 9.64 1.25 -2.71
C THR A 236 8.19 0.97 -3.09
N ILE A 237 7.46 1.97 -3.62
CA ILE A 237 6.03 1.86 -3.95
C ILE A 237 5.80 2.39 -5.36
N ALA A 238 5.27 1.55 -6.24
CA ALA A 238 4.69 1.96 -7.51
C ALA A 238 3.17 2.04 -7.39
N CYS A 239 2.57 3.05 -8.00
CA CYS A 239 1.13 3.23 -8.04
C CYS A 239 0.64 3.25 -9.49
N HIS A 240 -0.51 2.61 -9.71
CA HIS A 240 -1.12 2.54 -11.03
C HIS A 240 -2.61 2.86 -10.92
N MET A 241 -3.16 3.49 -11.95
CA MET A 241 -4.60 3.61 -12.15
C MET A 241 -4.99 2.73 -13.33
N GLN A 242 -5.98 1.88 -13.14
CA GLN A 242 -6.50 0.98 -14.17
C GLN A 242 -7.94 1.32 -14.52
N LEU A 243 -8.27 1.35 -15.80
CA LEU A 243 -9.64 1.43 -16.30
C LEU A 243 -10.04 0.07 -16.85
N LEU A 244 -11.16 -0.46 -16.37
CA LEU A 244 -11.85 -1.59 -16.96
C LEU A 244 -13.14 -1.07 -17.65
N ARG A 245 -13.38 -1.50 -18.87
CA ARG A 245 -14.63 -1.19 -19.57
C ARG A 245 -15.73 -2.16 -19.15
N PRO A 246 -17.00 -1.77 -19.23
CA PRO A 246 -18.11 -2.70 -18.97
C PRO A 246 -17.98 -4.00 -19.76
N GLY A 247 -18.02 -5.14 -19.05
CA GLY A 247 -17.88 -6.47 -19.61
C GLY A 247 -16.44 -6.88 -19.94
N GLU A 248 -15.46 -6.02 -19.74
CA GLU A 248 -14.04 -6.32 -19.99
C GLU A 248 -13.51 -7.36 -19.01
N LYS A 249 -12.60 -8.21 -19.52
CA LYS A 249 -11.85 -9.21 -18.75
C LYS A 249 -10.37 -8.97 -18.95
N THR A 250 -9.62 -8.89 -17.84
CA THR A 250 -8.17 -8.81 -17.93
C THR A 250 -7.55 -10.17 -18.28
N GLN A 251 -6.34 -10.14 -18.82
CA GLN A 251 -5.55 -11.36 -18.98
C GLN A 251 -5.05 -11.85 -17.61
N ALA A 252 -4.86 -13.18 -17.50
CA ALA A 252 -4.26 -13.78 -16.32
C ALA A 252 -2.82 -13.33 -16.17
N ARG A 253 -2.47 -12.83 -14.97
CA ARG A 253 -1.11 -12.39 -14.67
C ARG A 253 -0.69 -12.77 -13.27
N ARG A 254 0.62 -12.90 -13.05
CA ARG A 254 1.27 -13.00 -11.74
C ARG A 254 2.36 -11.94 -11.63
N ARG A 255 2.61 -11.47 -10.42
CA ARG A 255 3.70 -10.52 -10.14
C ARG A 255 4.45 -10.93 -8.88
N VAL A 256 5.76 -10.65 -8.84
CA VAL A 256 6.60 -10.84 -7.64
C VAL A 256 6.52 -9.58 -6.77
N CYS A 257 5.31 -9.19 -6.40
CA CYS A 257 5.02 -8.12 -5.46
C CYS A 257 3.65 -8.35 -4.83
N CYS A 258 3.45 -7.92 -3.60
CA CYS A 258 2.10 -7.77 -3.08
C CYS A 258 1.47 -6.50 -3.66
N THR A 259 0.15 -6.51 -3.84
CA THR A 259 -0.57 -5.35 -4.37
C THR A 259 -1.83 -5.12 -3.57
N ASN A 260 -1.99 -3.89 -3.07
CA ASN A 260 -3.24 -3.43 -2.48
C ASN A 260 -3.98 -2.61 -3.53
N TYR A 261 -5.24 -2.91 -3.75
CA TYR A 261 -6.12 -2.24 -4.69
C TYR A 261 -7.16 -1.41 -3.94
N HIS A 262 -7.50 -0.27 -4.49
CA HIS A 262 -8.67 0.52 -4.10
C HIS A 262 -9.55 0.75 -5.31
N VAL A 263 -10.82 0.41 -5.19
CA VAL A 263 -11.82 0.67 -6.22
C VAL A 263 -12.26 2.12 -6.14
N VAL A 264 -11.86 2.94 -7.10
CA VAL A 264 -12.28 4.35 -7.12
C VAL A 264 -13.78 4.48 -7.43
N GLU A 265 -14.24 3.71 -8.43
CA GLU A 265 -15.64 3.64 -8.84
C GLU A 265 -15.93 2.36 -9.63
N GLY A 266 -17.17 1.91 -9.63
CA GLY A 266 -17.64 0.77 -10.39
C GLY A 266 -17.80 -0.49 -9.54
N ALA A 267 -18.21 -1.57 -10.20
CA ALA A 267 -18.38 -2.88 -9.57
C ALA A 267 -17.94 -3.98 -10.52
N GLY A 268 -17.53 -5.11 -9.96
CA GLY A 268 -17.08 -6.25 -10.73
C GLY A 268 -16.62 -7.38 -9.84
N TYR A 269 -15.85 -8.29 -10.41
CA TYR A 269 -15.21 -9.34 -9.61
C TYR A 269 -13.79 -9.61 -10.10
N LEU A 270 -12.99 -10.18 -9.23
CA LEU A 270 -11.69 -10.74 -9.58
C LEU A 270 -11.62 -12.19 -9.15
N MET A 271 -10.84 -12.96 -9.92
CA MET A 271 -10.38 -14.29 -9.54
C MET A 271 -8.94 -14.14 -9.09
N VAL A 272 -8.66 -14.50 -7.84
CA VAL A 272 -7.31 -14.50 -7.27
C VAL A 272 -6.98 -15.95 -6.90
N GLY A 273 -6.20 -16.61 -7.74
CA GLY A 273 -6.13 -18.07 -7.71
C GLY A 273 -7.52 -18.66 -8.00
N ASP A 274 -8.02 -19.47 -7.06
CA ASP A 274 -9.34 -20.10 -7.15
C ASP A 274 -10.43 -19.30 -6.39
N GLU A 275 -10.07 -18.22 -5.70
CA GLU A 275 -11.00 -17.40 -4.95
C GLU A 275 -11.63 -16.32 -5.83
N ARG A 276 -12.94 -16.13 -5.68
CA ARG A 276 -13.69 -15.03 -6.29
C ARG A 276 -13.97 -13.94 -5.26
N LEU A 277 -13.57 -12.72 -5.58
CA LEU A 277 -13.86 -11.52 -4.81
C LEU A 277 -14.74 -10.57 -5.64
N ASP A 278 -15.98 -10.34 -5.18
CA ASP A 278 -16.91 -9.40 -5.81
C ASP A 278 -16.72 -8.03 -5.15
N TRP A 279 -16.28 -7.04 -5.92
CA TRP A 279 -15.95 -5.71 -5.45
C TRP A 279 -16.93 -4.65 -5.98
N GLU A 280 -17.07 -3.58 -5.21
CA GLU A 280 -17.88 -2.41 -5.54
C GLU A 280 -17.14 -1.11 -5.19
N ASP A 281 -17.81 0.03 -5.42
CA ASP A 281 -17.25 1.37 -5.17
C ASP A 281 -16.55 1.47 -3.82
N LYS A 282 -15.33 2.00 -3.84
CA LYS A 282 -14.49 2.32 -2.67
C LYS A 282 -13.96 1.10 -1.90
N ASP A 283 -14.23 -0.10 -2.35
CA ASP A 283 -13.67 -1.30 -1.74
C ASP A 283 -12.14 -1.33 -1.80
N VAL A 284 -11.55 -2.03 -0.85
CA VAL A 284 -10.10 -2.27 -0.79
C VAL A 284 -9.85 -3.76 -0.78
N PHE A 285 -8.89 -4.24 -1.57
CA PHE A 285 -8.50 -5.64 -1.56
C PHE A 285 -7.00 -5.84 -1.74
N THR A 286 -6.50 -6.97 -1.25
CA THR A 286 -5.10 -7.36 -1.42
C THR A 286 -4.97 -8.58 -2.31
N VAL A 287 -3.96 -8.54 -3.17
CA VAL A 287 -3.54 -9.67 -4.00
C VAL A 287 -2.12 -10.06 -3.58
N PRO A 288 -1.93 -11.28 -3.06
CA PRO A 288 -0.63 -11.76 -2.64
C PRO A 288 0.36 -11.89 -3.81
N THR A 289 1.66 -11.89 -3.48
CA THR A 289 2.71 -12.15 -4.47
C THR A 289 2.50 -13.50 -5.17
N TRP A 290 2.82 -13.55 -6.45
CA TRP A 290 2.81 -14.74 -7.30
C TRP A 290 1.46 -15.45 -7.48
N THR A 291 0.37 -14.84 -7.01
CA THR A 291 -0.98 -15.37 -7.20
C THR A 291 -1.54 -14.92 -8.55
N VAL A 292 -2.22 -15.84 -9.25
CA VAL A 292 -2.85 -15.54 -10.54
C VAL A 292 -4.03 -14.60 -10.31
N LEU A 293 -4.02 -13.46 -11.00
CA LEU A 293 -5.08 -12.47 -10.96
C LEU A 293 -5.77 -12.36 -12.33
N ARG A 294 -7.11 -12.33 -12.32
CA ARG A 294 -7.97 -11.95 -13.44
C ARG A 294 -9.11 -11.09 -12.90
N ALA A 295 -9.37 -9.95 -13.53
CA ALA A 295 -10.50 -9.08 -13.17
C ALA A 295 -11.54 -9.03 -14.28
N ARG A 296 -12.79 -8.74 -13.91
CA ARG A 296 -13.90 -8.47 -14.81
C ARG A 296 -14.81 -7.40 -14.19
N GLN A 297 -15.15 -6.42 -15.00
CA GLN A 297 -16.19 -5.44 -14.68
C GLN A 297 -17.54 -5.90 -15.20
#